data_629574a01a27cccd67921450567f401d
#
_entry.id   629574a01a27cccd67921450567f401d
#
_cell.length_a   1.000
_cell.length_b   1.000
_cell.length_c   1.000
_cell.angle_alpha   90.00
_cell.angle_beta   90.00
_cell.angle_gamma   90.00
#
_symmetry.space_group_name_H-M   'P 1'
#
loop_
_entity.id
_entity.type
_entity.pdbx_description
1 polymer ?
#
loop_
_entity_poly.entity_id
_entity_poly.type
_entity_poly.pdbx_seq_one_letter_code
_entity_poly.pdbx_strand_id
1 'polypeptide(L)'
;DASTRAIAAALRAYALELGWYRELAPKIGVACPACLHLENNDDETDFVLLLQDLAPAQQGDQLAGASIPQIEAALVQAARLHAPYWGDPRLSQIAWLQPSPNTTALIRQMAPAVYTQFRSRYAERFAPEVLDLCDAFIARIGAYFDLKPATLTVQHRDLRIDNILFAPDAGAHVVDWQTLGPGAGASDVAYLLGTSIADADVRAKEETRLVRFYVDQLRAGGAAADAEQVWREYRLYAFSGVLMAIIASTNVERTERGDEMFAVMTERPARQALH
;
A
#
# COMPACT_ATOMS: atom_id res chain seq x y z
N ASP A 1 -5.44 -21.77 -6.12
CA ASP A 1 -5.74 -23.07 -5.49
C ASP A 1 -6.61 -22.84 -4.23
N ALA A 2 -7.05 -23.92 -3.57
CA ALA A 2 -7.93 -23.83 -2.40
C ALA A 2 -7.27 -23.09 -1.21
N SER A 3 -5.96 -23.18 -1.05
CA SER A 3 -5.19 -22.51 0.00
C SER A 3 -5.16 -20.98 -0.22
N THR A 4 -4.92 -20.55 -1.44
CA THR A 4 -4.91 -19.12 -1.82
C THR A 4 -6.30 -18.49 -1.62
N ARG A 5 -7.36 -19.21 -2.00
CA ARG A 5 -8.75 -18.77 -1.75
C ARG A 5 -9.07 -18.65 -0.26
N ALA A 6 -8.62 -19.60 0.57
CA ALA A 6 -8.84 -19.55 2.01
C ALA A 6 -8.14 -18.34 2.65
N ILE A 7 -6.91 -18.03 2.22
CA ILE A 7 -6.17 -16.85 2.68
C ILE A 7 -6.88 -15.56 2.24
N ALA A 8 -7.27 -15.45 0.98
CA ALA A 8 -7.99 -14.28 0.46
C ALA A 8 -9.32 -14.05 1.21
N ALA A 9 -10.06 -15.12 1.50
CA ALA A 9 -11.29 -15.05 2.30
C ALA A 9 -11.01 -14.62 3.75
N ALA A 10 -9.98 -15.17 4.39
CA ALA A 10 -9.60 -14.80 5.76
C ALA A 10 -9.16 -13.33 5.85
N LEU A 11 -8.51 -12.81 4.81
CA LEU A 11 -8.13 -11.39 4.69
C LEU A 11 -9.25 -10.50 4.15
N ARG A 12 -10.39 -11.09 3.77
CA ARG A 12 -11.54 -10.41 3.17
C ARG A 12 -11.20 -9.66 1.87
N ALA A 13 -10.18 -10.11 1.15
CA ALA A 13 -9.66 -9.44 -0.03
C ALA A 13 -10.75 -9.18 -1.08
N TYR A 14 -11.59 -10.18 -1.37
CA TYR A 14 -12.68 -10.06 -2.32
C TYR A 14 -13.77 -9.08 -1.85
N ALA A 15 -14.19 -9.18 -0.59
CA ALA A 15 -15.18 -8.27 -0.02
C ALA A 15 -14.73 -6.79 -0.06
N LEU A 16 -13.43 -6.54 0.17
CA LEU A 16 -12.86 -5.19 0.10
C LEU A 16 -12.88 -4.66 -1.34
N GLU A 17 -12.47 -5.45 -2.32
CA GLU A 17 -12.46 -5.03 -3.72
C GLU A 17 -13.87 -4.83 -4.27
N LEU A 18 -14.80 -5.75 -3.97
CA LEU A 18 -16.22 -5.61 -4.36
C LEU A 18 -16.86 -4.38 -3.69
N GLY A 19 -16.60 -4.17 -2.40
CA GLY A 19 -17.06 -3.00 -1.65
C GLY A 19 -16.53 -1.69 -2.25
N TRP A 20 -15.28 -1.65 -2.68
CA TRP A 20 -14.70 -0.51 -3.39
C TRP A 20 -15.52 -0.16 -4.63
N TYR A 21 -15.68 -1.09 -5.56
CA TYR A 21 -16.37 -0.81 -6.82
C TYR A 21 -17.86 -0.55 -6.65
N ARG A 22 -18.48 -1.14 -5.63
CA ARG A 22 -19.93 -0.96 -5.35
C ARG A 22 -20.22 0.38 -4.68
N GLU A 23 -19.39 0.81 -3.74
CA GLU A 23 -19.77 1.91 -2.83
C GLU A 23 -18.84 3.12 -2.85
N LEU A 24 -17.52 2.94 -2.97
CA LEU A 24 -16.55 4.02 -2.84
C LEU A 24 -16.09 4.58 -4.19
N ALA A 25 -15.77 3.74 -5.16
CA ALA A 25 -15.32 4.18 -6.48
C ALA A 25 -16.27 5.20 -7.15
N PRO A 26 -17.62 5.06 -7.07
CA PRO A 26 -18.54 6.03 -7.63
C PRO A 26 -18.56 7.40 -6.93
N LYS A 27 -18.01 7.49 -5.70
CA LYS A 27 -18.07 8.68 -4.84
C LYS A 27 -16.71 9.35 -4.67
N ILE A 28 -15.62 8.60 -4.83
CA ILE A 28 -14.25 9.08 -4.66
C ILE A 28 -13.66 9.38 -6.04
N GLY A 29 -13.09 10.57 -6.20
CA GLY A 29 -12.58 11.04 -7.49
C GLY A 29 -11.21 10.47 -7.89
N VAL A 30 -10.78 9.33 -7.32
CA VAL A 30 -9.57 8.63 -7.74
C VAL A 30 -9.77 7.98 -9.10
N ALA A 31 -8.80 8.12 -9.99
CA ALA A 31 -8.85 7.46 -11.28
C ALA A 31 -8.58 5.95 -11.11
N CYS A 32 -9.55 5.13 -11.49
CA CYS A 32 -9.49 3.67 -11.54
C CYS A 32 -10.33 3.17 -12.71
N PRO A 33 -10.21 1.90 -13.13
CA PRO A 33 -11.10 1.34 -14.14
C PRO A 33 -12.56 1.45 -13.71
N ALA A 34 -13.45 1.86 -14.61
CA ALA A 34 -14.89 1.85 -14.33
C ALA A 34 -15.38 0.40 -14.18
N CYS A 35 -16.21 0.14 -13.17
CA CYS A 35 -16.91 -1.13 -13.04
C CYS A 35 -18.08 -1.18 -14.01
N LEU A 36 -18.01 -2.09 -14.98
CA LEU A 36 -19.05 -2.30 -16.00
C LEU A 36 -20.10 -3.30 -15.53
N HIS A 37 -19.69 -4.31 -14.75
CA HIS A 37 -20.57 -5.30 -14.16
C HIS A 37 -19.94 -5.87 -12.90
N LEU A 38 -20.75 -6.10 -11.87
CA LEU A 38 -20.35 -6.74 -10.62
C LEU A 38 -21.47 -7.65 -10.14
N GLU A 39 -21.18 -8.93 -10.01
CA GLU A 39 -22.08 -9.94 -9.46
C GLU A 39 -21.29 -10.88 -8.53
N ASN A 40 -21.87 -11.30 -7.42
CA ASN A 40 -21.24 -12.20 -6.46
C ASN A 40 -22.29 -13.10 -5.78
N ASN A 41 -21.85 -14.24 -5.26
CA ASN A 41 -22.64 -15.06 -4.36
C ASN A 41 -22.74 -14.42 -2.95
N ASP A 42 -23.60 -14.99 -2.10
CA ASP A 42 -23.86 -14.45 -0.74
C ASP A 42 -22.60 -14.40 0.13
N ASP A 43 -21.66 -15.34 -0.08
CA ASP A 43 -20.42 -15.44 0.71
C ASP A 43 -19.28 -14.58 0.14
N GLU A 44 -19.50 -13.89 -0.99
CA GLU A 44 -18.49 -13.09 -1.71
C GLU A 44 -17.21 -13.87 -2.08
N THR A 45 -17.33 -15.21 -2.16
CA THR A 45 -16.21 -16.10 -2.51
C THR A 45 -16.13 -16.40 -4.00
N ASP A 46 -17.27 -16.34 -4.70
CA ASP A 46 -17.39 -16.45 -6.13
C ASP A 46 -18.04 -15.17 -6.68
N PHE A 47 -17.35 -14.52 -7.60
CA PHE A 47 -17.81 -13.24 -8.16
C PHE A 47 -17.34 -13.07 -9.61
N VAL A 48 -18.03 -12.17 -10.30
CA VAL A 48 -17.63 -11.63 -11.61
C VAL A 48 -17.46 -10.12 -11.45
N LEU A 49 -16.29 -9.62 -11.80
CA LEU A 49 -15.98 -8.21 -11.86
C LEU A 49 -15.50 -7.86 -13.26
N LEU A 50 -16.33 -7.16 -14.03
CA LEU A 50 -16.00 -6.69 -15.38
C LEU A 50 -15.60 -5.22 -15.29
N LEU A 51 -14.36 -4.93 -15.63
CA LEU A 51 -13.78 -3.60 -15.56
C LEU A 51 -13.54 -3.04 -16.96
N GLN A 52 -13.50 -1.72 -17.03
CA GLN A 52 -13.08 -0.98 -18.22
C GLN A 52 -11.65 -1.38 -18.60
N ASP A 53 -11.41 -1.64 -19.90
CA ASP A 53 -10.06 -1.72 -20.43
C ASP A 53 -9.44 -0.32 -20.48
N LEU A 54 -8.30 -0.16 -19.86
CA LEU A 54 -7.56 1.11 -19.83
C LEU A 54 -6.47 1.21 -20.91
N ALA A 55 -6.40 0.26 -21.85
CA ALA A 55 -5.44 0.36 -22.96
C ALA A 55 -5.58 1.74 -23.67
N PRO A 56 -4.49 2.41 -24.03
CA PRO A 56 -3.09 1.94 -24.05
C PRO A 56 -2.29 2.24 -22.76
N ALA A 57 -2.92 2.46 -21.59
CA ALA A 57 -2.20 2.65 -20.34
C ALA A 57 -1.32 1.43 -20.02
N GLN A 58 -0.13 1.68 -19.47
CA GLN A 58 0.85 0.65 -19.16
C GLN A 58 1.03 0.54 -17.65
N GLN A 59 1.08 -0.68 -17.16
CA GLN A 59 1.40 -0.98 -15.75
C GLN A 59 2.84 -0.53 -15.45
N GLY A 60 3.04 0.04 -14.26
CA GLY A 60 4.37 0.29 -13.74
C GLY A 60 5.15 -1.00 -13.48
N ASP A 61 6.46 -0.90 -13.36
CA ASP A 61 7.34 -2.05 -13.08
C ASP A 61 8.09 -1.81 -11.76
N GLN A 62 7.75 -2.60 -10.75
CA GLN A 62 8.34 -2.49 -9.41
C GLN A 62 9.87 -2.68 -9.42
N LEU A 63 10.40 -3.52 -10.31
CA LEU A 63 11.84 -3.76 -10.40
C LEU A 63 12.56 -2.57 -11.04
N ALA A 64 12.01 -2.02 -12.11
CA ALA A 64 12.55 -0.84 -12.77
C ALA A 64 12.43 0.43 -11.90
N GLY A 65 11.36 0.51 -11.11
CA GLY A 65 11.01 1.71 -10.35
C GLY A 65 10.30 2.76 -11.20
N ALA A 66 10.02 3.91 -10.59
CA ALA A 66 9.27 5.00 -11.20
C ALA A 66 10.08 6.28 -11.31
N SER A 67 9.80 7.04 -12.35
CA SER A 67 10.29 8.42 -12.49
C SER A 67 9.54 9.36 -11.54
N ILE A 68 10.15 10.51 -11.22
CA ILE A 68 9.51 11.51 -10.35
C ILE A 68 8.15 11.98 -10.89
N PRO A 69 7.96 12.26 -12.19
CA PRO A 69 6.64 12.58 -12.72
C PRO A 69 5.59 11.47 -12.53
N GLN A 70 5.98 10.19 -12.64
CA GLN A 70 5.07 9.08 -12.35
C GLN A 70 4.70 9.02 -10.86
N ILE A 71 5.65 9.27 -9.96
CA ILE A 71 5.39 9.38 -8.53
C ILE A 71 4.43 10.54 -8.24
N GLU A 72 4.61 11.71 -8.84
CA GLU A 72 3.70 12.85 -8.67
C GLU A 72 2.28 12.53 -9.16
N ALA A 73 2.15 11.87 -10.31
CA ALA A 73 0.85 11.41 -10.81
C ALA A 73 0.17 10.42 -9.84
N ALA A 74 0.94 9.49 -9.26
CA ALA A 74 0.45 8.55 -8.26
C ALA A 74 0.04 9.27 -6.95
N LEU A 75 0.81 10.27 -6.50
CA LEU A 75 0.50 11.06 -5.30
C LEU A 75 -0.79 11.88 -5.47
N VAL A 76 -1.09 12.36 -6.68
CA VAL A 76 -2.40 12.99 -6.99
C VAL A 76 -3.53 11.99 -6.74
N GLN A 77 -3.38 10.74 -7.18
CA GLN A 77 -4.41 9.72 -6.95
C GLN A 77 -4.51 9.33 -5.46
N ALA A 78 -3.37 9.21 -4.77
CA ALA A 78 -3.35 9.00 -3.32
C ALA A 78 -4.11 10.11 -2.58
N ALA A 79 -3.87 11.38 -2.92
CA ALA A 79 -4.58 12.49 -2.31
C ALA A 79 -6.09 12.48 -2.63
N ARG A 80 -6.49 12.12 -3.86
CA ARG A 80 -7.89 11.96 -4.24
C ARG A 80 -8.60 10.83 -3.47
N LEU A 81 -7.87 9.73 -3.17
CA LEU A 81 -8.38 8.66 -2.34
C LEU A 81 -8.58 9.11 -0.89
N HIS A 82 -7.62 9.84 -0.35
CA HIS A 82 -7.54 10.15 1.07
C HIS A 82 -8.40 11.36 1.48
N ALA A 83 -8.45 12.42 0.64
CA ALA A 83 -9.08 13.69 1.02
C ALA A 83 -10.55 13.58 1.43
N PRO A 84 -11.43 12.80 0.76
CA PRO A 84 -12.86 12.75 1.09
C PRO A 84 -13.19 12.22 2.48
N TYR A 85 -12.29 11.40 3.07
CA TYR A 85 -12.47 10.79 4.39
C TYR A 85 -11.40 11.22 5.40
N TRP A 86 -10.65 12.27 5.11
CA TRP A 86 -9.58 12.78 5.97
C TRP A 86 -10.13 13.28 7.31
N GLY A 87 -9.97 12.48 8.37
CA GLY A 87 -10.51 12.77 9.70
C GLY A 87 -12.04 12.72 9.79
N ASP A 88 -12.71 12.17 8.81
CA ASP A 88 -14.17 12.11 8.76
C ASP A 88 -14.69 10.93 9.60
N PRO A 89 -15.56 11.17 10.61
CA PRO A 89 -16.13 10.12 11.43
C PRO A 89 -17.00 9.12 10.65
N ARG A 90 -17.52 9.49 9.47
CA ARG A 90 -18.27 8.58 8.60
C ARG A 90 -17.43 7.38 8.14
N LEU A 91 -16.10 7.48 8.16
CA LEU A 91 -15.21 6.36 7.84
C LEU A 91 -15.47 5.15 8.75
N SER A 92 -15.74 5.36 10.03
CA SER A 92 -16.05 4.28 10.98
C SER A 92 -17.41 3.62 10.75
N GLN A 93 -18.29 4.24 9.97
CA GLN A 93 -19.64 3.73 9.65
C GLN A 93 -19.65 2.81 8.44
N ILE A 94 -18.56 2.75 7.68
CA ILE A 94 -18.40 1.83 6.54
C ILE A 94 -18.01 0.46 7.10
N ALA A 95 -19.00 -0.35 7.43
CA ALA A 95 -18.81 -1.60 8.18
C ALA A 95 -17.88 -2.59 7.47
N TRP A 96 -18.03 -2.75 6.14
CA TRP A 96 -17.21 -3.70 5.38
C TRP A 96 -15.73 -3.27 5.28
N LEU A 97 -15.43 -1.97 5.43
CA LEU A 97 -14.08 -1.43 5.38
C LEU A 97 -13.31 -1.61 6.70
N GLN A 98 -14.03 -1.85 7.81
CA GLN A 98 -13.39 -1.95 9.12
C GLN A 98 -12.54 -3.21 9.24
N PRO A 99 -11.30 -3.10 9.78
CA PRO A 99 -10.44 -4.26 9.97
C PRO A 99 -11.07 -5.23 10.98
N SER A 100 -10.89 -6.53 10.72
CA SER A 100 -11.18 -7.52 11.76
C SER A 100 -10.15 -7.36 12.90
N PRO A 101 -10.60 -7.23 14.16
CA PRO A 101 -9.68 -7.18 15.31
C PRO A 101 -8.71 -8.38 15.36
N ASN A 102 -9.17 -9.53 14.87
CA ASN A 102 -8.37 -10.75 14.85
C ASN A 102 -7.27 -10.73 13.81
N THR A 103 -7.46 -10.05 12.67
CA THR A 103 -6.45 -10.00 11.59
C THR A 103 -5.17 -9.29 12.05
N THR A 104 -5.29 -8.11 12.67
CA THR A 104 -4.12 -7.37 13.18
C THR A 104 -3.40 -8.15 14.28
N ALA A 105 -4.15 -8.78 15.20
CA ALA A 105 -3.57 -9.61 16.26
C ALA A 105 -2.83 -10.83 15.68
N LEU A 106 -3.41 -11.47 14.67
CA LEU A 106 -2.81 -12.61 13.98
C LEU A 106 -1.50 -12.22 13.28
N ILE A 107 -1.50 -11.14 12.50
CA ILE A 107 -0.29 -10.67 11.80
C ILE A 107 0.79 -10.31 12.83
N ARG A 108 0.46 -9.60 13.90
CA ARG A 108 1.39 -9.26 14.98
C ARG A 108 2.03 -10.52 15.62
N GLN A 109 1.22 -11.56 15.84
CA GLN A 109 1.69 -12.81 16.42
C GLN A 109 2.57 -13.62 15.46
N MET A 110 2.20 -13.64 14.16
CA MET A 110 2.91 -14.44 13.15
C MET A 110 4.19 -13.78 12.63
N ALA A 111 4.27 -12.45 12.65
CA ALA A 111 5.36 -11.69 12.03
C ALA A 111 6.78 -12.19 12.41
N PRO A 112 7.12 -12.55 13.69
CA PRO A 112 8.43 -13.05 14.02
C PRO A 112 8.77 -14.41 13.36
N ALA A 113 7.79 -15.33 13.29
CA ALA A 113 7.99 -16.64 12.66
C ALA A 113 8.11 -16.52 11.14
N VAL A 114 7.26 -15.68 10.52
CA VAL A 114 7.32 -15.35 9.10
C VAL A 114 8.66 -14.69 8.76
N TYR A 115 9.14 -13.78 9.60
CA TYR A 115 10.44 -13.13 9.40
C TYR A 115 11.60 -14.12 9.48
N THR A 116 11.55 -15.13 10.36
CA THR A 116 12.58 -16.17 10.40
C THR A 116 12.69 -16.89 9.05
N GLN A 117 11.57 -17.21 8.41
CA GLN A 117 11.54 -17.82 7.09
C GLN A 117 12.05 -16.85 6.01
N PHE A 118 11.57 -15.59 6.05
CA PHE A 118 12.03 -14.55 5.16
C PHE A 118 13.54 -14.35 5.23
N ARG A 119 14.09 -14.19 6.44
CA ARG A 119 15.52 -14.01 6.68
C ARG A 119 16.34 -15.19 6.17
N SER A 120 15.91 -16.43 6.43
CA SER A 120 16.56 -17.63 5.88
C SER A 120 16.58 -17.65 4.34
N ARG A 121 15.58 -17.08 3.69
CA ARG A 121 15.42 -17.09 2.23
C ARG A 121 16.19 -15.98 1.53
N TYR A 122 16.30 -14.81 2.18
CA TYR A 122 16.75 -13.56 1.51
C TYR A 122 17.99 -12.92 2.14
N ALA A 123 18.53 -13.40 3.27
CA ALA A 123 19.61 -12.72 3.98
C ALA A 123 20.85 -12.45 3.11
N GLU A 124 21.20 -13.38 2.22
CA GLU A 124 22.37 -13.23 1.33
C GLU A 124 22.20 -12.13 0.25
N ARG A 125 20.97 -11.62 0.09
CA ARG A 125 20.65 -10.55 -0.88
C ARG A 125 20.81 -9.14 -0.32
N PHE A 126 20.94 -9.01 1.01
CA PHE A 126 20.93 -7.72 1.69
C PHE A 126 22.27 -7.36 2.32
N ALA A 127 22.58 -6.08 2.33
CA ALA A 127 23.67 -5.54 3.12
C ALA A 127 23.38 -5.70 4.64
N PRO A 128 24.44 -5.83 5.47
CA PRO A 128 24.27 -6.06 6.92
C PRO A 128 23.36 -5.03 7.60
N GLU A 129 23.49 -3.75 7.26
CA GLU A 129 22.68 -2.67 7.85
C GLU A 129 21.17 -2.81 7.55
N VAL A 130 20.79 -3.38 6.40
CA VAL A 130 19.40 -3.67 6.07
C VAL A 130 18.87 -4.82 6.92
N LEU A 131 19.67 -5.86 7.11
CA LEU A 131 19.31 -6.98 7.97
C LEU A 131 19.18 -6.55 9.44
N ASP A 132 20.12 -5.77 9.94
CA ASP A 132 20.09 -5.24 11.32
C ASP A 132 18.85 -4.38 11.55
N LEU A 133 18.46 -3.56 10.55
CA LEU A 133 17.21 -2.79 10.60
C LEU A 133 15.99 -3.69 10.66
N CYS A 134 15.92 -4.71 9.79
CA CYS A 134 14.81 -5.67 9.78
C CYS A 134 14.72 -6.45 11.09
N ASP A 135 15.85 -6.90 11.65
CA ASP A 135 15.93 -7.59 12.94
C ASP A 135 15.40 -6.66 14.06
N ALA A 136 15.86 -5.40 14.09
CA ALA A 136 15.43 -4.40 15.08
C ALA A 136 13.93 -4.03 14.94
N PHE A 137 13.44 -3.95 13.71
CA PHE A 137 12.03 -3.67 13.42
C PHE A 137 11.14 -4.82 13.91
N ILE A 138 11.45 -6.06 13.57
CA ILE A 138 10.65 -7.22 13.99
C ILE A 138 10.69 -7.40 15.51
N ALA A 139 11.82 -7.15 16.16
CA ALA A 139 11.88 -7.15 17.62
C ALA A 139 10.94 -6.13 18.28
N ARG A 140 10.54 -5.07 17.55
CA ARG A 140 9.64 -4.00 18.00
C ARG A 140 8.30 -3.98 17.27
N ILE A 141 7.95 -5.04 16.56
CA ILE A 141 6.74 -5.09 15.72
C ILE A 141 5.46 -4.76 16.51
N GLY A 142 5.42 -5.10 17.79
CA GLY A 142 4.33 -4.73 18.68
C GLY A 142 4.13 -3.22 18.75
N ALA A 143 5.20 -2.46 18.97
CA ALA A 143 5.13 -0.99 19.03
C ALA A 143 4.68 -0.37 17.70
N TYR A 144 5.09 -0.96 16.57
CA TYR A 144 4.63 -0.51 15.25
C TYR A 144 3.12 -0.67 15.08
N PHE A 145 2.55 -1.81 15.48
CA PHE A 145 1.09 -2.02 15.44
C PHE A 145 0.31 -1.20 16.46
N ASP A 146 0.97 -0.72 17.51
CA ASP A 146 0.37 0.16 18.52
C ASP A 146 0.38 1.64 18.11
N LEU A 147 1.03 2.00 16.98
CA LEU A 147 1.00 3.35 16.43
C LEU A 147 -0.46 3.77 16.17
N LYS A 148 -0.79 4.98 16.62
CA LYS A 148 -2.09 5.58 16.37
C LYS A 148 -1.92 6.72 15.37
N PRO A 149 -2.50 6.61 14.17
CA PRO A 149 -2.56 7.75 13.27
C PRO A 149 -3.26 8.92 13.94
N ALA A 150 -2.75 10.11 13.75
CA ALA A 150 -3.42 11.30 14.24
C ALA A 150 -4.69 11.59 13.42
N THR A 151 -4.69 11.18 12.15
CA THR A 151 -5.84 11.31 11.25
C THR A 151 -6.03 10.03 10.44
N LEU A 152 -7.24 9.48 10.48
CA LEU A 152 -7.62 8.33 9.67
C LEU A 152 -8.24 8.78 8.34
N THR A 153 -7.98 8.00 7.31
CA THR A 153 -8.65 8.10 6.01
C THR A 153 -8.83 6.72 5.37
N VAL A 154 -9.45 6.63 4.20
CA VAL A 154 -9.42 5.41 3.38
C VAL A 154 -8.00 5.22 2.85
N GLN A 155 -7.39 4.10 3.12
CA GLN A 155 -6.03 3.75 2.74
C GLN A 155 -6.04 2.58 1.78
N HIS A 156 -5.20 2.62 0.72
CA HIS A 156 -5.04 1.53 -0.22
C HIS A 156 -4.29 0.34 0.39
N ARG A 157 -3.25 0.63 1.18
CA ARG A 157 -2.34 -0.29 1.87
C ARG A 157 -1.40 -1.11 1.00
N ASP A 158 -1.60 -1.11 -0.33
CA ASP A 158 -0.67 -1.67 -1.30
C ASP A 158 -0.46 -0.71 -2.48
N LEU A 159 -0.31 0.59 -2.17
CA LEU A 159 -0.09 1.63 -3.19
C LEU A 159 1.36 1.58 -3.68
N ARG A 160 1.66 0.68 -4.60
CA ARG A 160 2.96 0.50 -5.23
C ARG A 160 2.84 0.61 -6.75
N ILE A 161 3.99 0.77 -7.40
CA ILE A 161 3.99 1.09 -8.83
C ILE A 161 3.36 0.00 -9.71
N ASP A 162 3.45 -1.29 -9.33
CA ASP A 162 2.80 -2.39 -10.05
C ASP A 162 1.25 -2.29 -10.00
N ASN A 163 0.69 -1.57 -9.03
CA ASN A 163 -0.76 -1.34 -8.88
C ASN A 163 -1.20 0.00 -9.49
N ILE A 164 -0.38 0.56 -10.38
CA ILE A 164 -0.66 1.82 -11.07
C ILE A 164 -0.45 1.64 -12.58
N LEU A 165 -1.45 2.03 -13.36
CA LEU A 165 -1.37 2.10 -14.81
C LEU A 165 -1.18 3.55 -15.23
N PHE A 166 -0.19 3.80 -16.07
CA PHE A 166 0.14 5.13 -16.59
C PHE A 166 -0.37 5.29 -18.02
N ALA A 167 -1.25 6.25 -18.22
CA ALA A 167 -1.74 6.61 -19.54
C ALA A 167 -0.73 7.50 -20.29
N PRO A 168 -0.77 7.53 -21.64
CA PRO A 168 0.13 8.36 -22.44
C PRO A 168 0.07 9.87 -22.15
N ASP A 169 -1.06 10.36 -21.62
CA ASP A 169 -1.27 11.75 -21.20
C ASP A 169 -0.72 12.07 -19.80
N ALA A 170 0.13 11.19 -19.27
CA ALA A 170 0.70 11.25 -17.93
C ALA A 170 -0.32 11.07 -16.79
N GLY A 171 -1.54 10.59 -17.09
CA GLY A 171 -2.52 10.18 -16.08
C GLY A 171 -2.11 8.88 -15.38
N ALA A 172 -2.47 8.72 -14.11
CA ALA A 172 -2.28 7.50 -13.35
C ALA A 172 -3.62 6.93 -12.93
N HIS A 173 -3.80 5.62 -13.07
CA HIS A 173 -5.00 4.89 -12.65
C HIS A 173 -4.59 3.82 -11.62
N VAL A 174 -5.27 3.80 -10.49
CA VAL A 174 -4.99 2.86 -9.39
C VAL A 174 -5.86 1.62 -9.55
N VAL A 175 -5.27 0.46 -9.32
CA VAL A 175 -5.92 -0.85 -9.38
C VAL A 175 -5.57 -1.69 -8.16
N ASP A 176 -6.22 -2.86 -8.00
CA ASP A 176 -5.97 -3.81 -6.90
C ASP A 176 -6.40 -3.29 -5.53
N TRP A 177 -7.72 -3.20 -5.33
CA TRP A 177 -8.35 -2.63 -4.14
C TRP A 177 -8.59 -3.62 -2.99
N GLN A 178 -7.98 -4.79 -3.06
CA GLN A 178 -8.19 -5.93 -2.14
C GLN A 178 -7.62 -5.72 -0.72
N THR A 179 -6.87 -4.65 -0.48
CA THR A 179 -6.19 -4.38 0.82
C THR A 179 -6.72 -3.15 1.54
N LEU A 180 -7.78 -2.52 1.01
CA LEU A 180 -8.37 -1.31 1.57
C LEU A 180 -8.65 -1.37 3.07
N GLY A 181 -8.54 -0.24 3.73
CA GLY A 181 -8.95 -0.09 5.12
C GLY A 181 -8.74 1.32 5.67
N PRO A 182 -9.24 1.60 6.87
CA PRO A 182 -8.95 2.86 7.55
C PRO A 182 -7.51 2.90 8.05
N GLY A 183 -6.80 4.00 7.78
CA GLY A 183 -5.40 4.13 8.22
C GLY A 183 -4.84 5.52 7.98
N ALA A 184 -3.53 5.68 8.21
CA ALA A 184 -2.81 6.91 7.93
C ALA A 184 -2.55 7.06 6.42
N GLY A 185 -3.04 8.10 5.77
CA GLY A 185 -2.73 8.35 4.36
C GLY A 185 -1.22 8.47 4.10
N ALA A 186 -0.47 8.96 5.07
CA ALA A 186 0.99 9.03 5.02
C ALA A 186 1.68 7.66 4.88
N SER A 187 1.04 6.58 5.33
CA SER A 187 1.57 5.21 5.16
C SER A 187 1.56 4.76 3.70
N ASP A 188 0.51 5.08 2.94
CA ASP A 188 0.49 4.80 1.50
C ASP A 188 1.55 5.61 0.76
N VAL A 189 1.77 6.86 1.17
CA VAL A 189 2.84 7.70 0.60
C VAL A 189 4.22 7.13 0.93
N ALA A 190 4.45 6.72 2.18
CA ALA A 190 5.72 6.11 2.58
C ALA A 190 5.99 4.81 1.81
N TYR A 191 4.96 4.00 1.64
CA TYR A 191 5.03 2.77 0.88
C TYR A 191 5.32 3.02 -0.60
N LEU A 192 4.61 3.96 -1.23
CA LEU A 192 4.82 4.34 -2.63
C LEU A 192 6.25 4.84 -2.87
N LEU A 193 6.69 5.85 -2.11
CA LEU A 193 8.00 6.46 -2.31
C LEU A 193 9.12 5.45 -1.99
N GLY A 194 8.97 4.73 -0.88
CA GLY A 194 9.97 3.79 -0.41
C GLY A 194 10.16 2.59 -1.34
N THR A 195 9.09 2.07 -1.94
CA THR A 195 9.18 0.90 -2.79
C THR A 195 9.44 1.24 -4.26
N SER A 196 8.96 2.40 -4.73
CA SER A 196 8.90 2.71 -6.18
C SER A 196 10.01 3.60 -6.69
N ILE A 197 10.69 4.39 -5.86
CA ILE A 197 11.87 5.17 -6.28
C ILE A 197 13.11 4.28 -6.13
N ALA A 198 13.69 3.87 -7.26
CA ALA A 198 14.77 2.88 -7.28
C ALA A 198 16.09 3.41 -6.70
N ASP A 199 16.42 4.67 -6.98
CA ASP A 199 17.64 5.33 -6.50
C ASP A 199 17.39 5.95 -5.12
N ALA A 200 18.15 5.49 -4.11
CA ALA A 200 18.01 5.95 -2.73
C ALA A 200 18.40 7.42 -2.56
N ASP A 201 19.39 7.92 -3.30
CA ASP A 201 19.83 9.31 -3.22
C ASP A 201 18.82 10.26 -3.87
N VAL A 202 18.21 9.82 -5.01
CA VAL A 202 17.10 10.53 -5.64
C VAL A 202 15.91 10.59 -4.68
N ARG A 203 15.54 9.45 -4.06
CA ARG A 203 14.47 9.42 -3.07
C ARG A 203 14.74 10.37 -1.91
N ALA A 204 15.93 10.29 -1.29
CA ALA A 204 16.31 11.13 -0.15
C ALA A 204 16.26 12.62 -0.48
N LYS A 205 16.65 13.00 -1.70
CA LYS A 205 16.61 14.38 -2.17
C LYS A 205 15.18 14.89 -2.41
N GLU A 206 14.30 14.03 -2.93
CA GLU A 206 12.98 14.42 -3.40
C GLU A 206 11.86 14.19 -2.37
N GLU A 207 12.03 13.30 -1.39
CA GLU A 207 10.95 12.86 -0.51
C GLU A 207 10.27 14.00 0.26
N THR A 208 11.02 14.97 0.78
CA THR A 208 10.43 16.12 1.48
C THR A 208 9.54 16.95 0.56
N ARG A 209 9.99 17.17 -0.69
CA ARG A 209 9.21 17.89 -1.70
C ARG A 209 7.96 17.10 -2.10
N LEU A 210 8.11 15.80 -2.33
CA LEU A 210 7.01 14.92 -2.74
C LEU A 210 5.93 14.79 -1.64
N VAL A 211 6.34 14.69 -0.37
CA VAL A 211 5.38 14.67 0.75
C VAL A 211 4.66 16.02 0.87
N ARG A 212 5.35 17.16 0.68
CA ARG A 212 4.70 18.47 0.63
C ARG A 212 3.71 18.56 -0.54
N PHE A 213 4.11 18.11 -1.73
CA PHE A 213 3.23 18.04 -2.89
C PHE A 213 1.96 17.24 -2.59
N TYR A 214 2.08 16.06 -1.97
CA TYR A 214 0.94 15.27 -1.53
C TYR A 214 0.02 16.05 -0.56
N VAL A 215 0.59 16.74 0.43
CA VAL A 215 -0.19 17.57 1.37
C VAL A 215 -0.93 18.70 0.65
N ASP A 216 -0.32 19.32 -0.33
CA ASP A 216 -0.96 20.38 -1.13
C ASP A 216 -2.13 19.81 -1.97
N GLN A 217 -1.98 18.59 -2.51
CA GLN A 217 -3.07 17.90 -3.20
C GLN A 217 -4.21 17.50 -2.22
N LEU A 218 -3.90 17.06 -1.00
CA LEU A 218 -4.91 16.82 0.04
C LEU A 218 -5.72 18.08 0.34
N ARG A 219 -5.04 19.21 0.55
CA ARG A 219 -5.68 20.49 0.83
C ARG A 219 -6.53 20.98 -0.34
N ALA A 220 -6.05 20.80 -1.57
CA ALA A 220 -6.84 21.08 -2.77
C ALA A 220 -8.09 20.21 -2.85
N GLY A 221 -8.06 18.98 -2.32
CA GLY A 221 -9.21 18.08 -2.14
C GLY A 221 -10.10 18.40 -0.94
N GLY A 222 -9.80 19.48 -0.18
CA GLY A 222 -10.61 19.92 0.96
C GLY A 222 -10.18 19.34 2.33
N ALA A 223 -9.11 18.54 2.39
CA ALA A 223 -8.62 17.99 3.65
C ALA A 223 -7.86 19.04 4.48
N ALA A 224 -8.10 19.08 5.79
CA ALA A 224 -7.35 19.93 6.73
C ALA A 224 -6.05 19.24 7.15
N ALA A 225 -5.14 19.02 6.19
CA ALA A 225 -3.89 18.30 6.42
C ALA A 225 -2.79 19.20 6.99
N ASP A 226 -2.16 18.75 8.09
CA ASP A 226 -0.98 19.38 8.68
C ASP A 226 0.29 18.75 8.07
N ALA A 227 1.13 19.57 7.46
CA ALA A 227 2.31 19.09 6.74
C ALA A 227 3.37 18.47 7.67
N GLU A 228 3.55 19.02 8.87
CA GLU A 228 4.53 18.49 9.82
C GLU A 228 4.05 17.16 10.42
N GLN A 229 2.75 17.04 10.67
CA GLN A 229 2.17 15.80 11.11
C GLN A 229 2.28 14.71 10.04
N VAL A 230 1.90 15.00 8.80
CA VAL A 230 2.02 14.06 7.66
C VAL A 230 3.48 13.66 7.46
N TRP A 231 4.44 14.59 7.58
CA TRP A 231 5.86 14.27 7.50
C TRP A 231 6.33 13.33 8.62
N ARG A 232 5.91 13.58 9.87
CA ARG A 232 6.20 12.67 11.00
C ARG A 232 5.63 11.27 10.77
N GLU A 233 4.39 11.18 10.32
CA GLU A 233 3.74 9.90 10.01
C GLU A 233 4.41 9.19 8.83
N TYR A 234 4.77 9.91 7.77
CA TYR A 234 5.54 9.38 6.65
C TYR A 234 6.80 8.65 7.13
N ARG A 235 7.57 9.26 8.02
CA ARG A 235 8.77 8.64 8.59
C ARG A 235 8.46 7.43 9.46
N LEU A 236 7.43 7.49 10.29
CA LEU A 236 7.02 6.37 11.15
C LEU A 236 6.56 5.16 10.33
N TYR A 237 5.88 5.40 9.22
CA TYR A 237 5.35 4.36 8.35
C TYR A 237 6.32 3.94 7.21
N ALA A 238 7.57 4.39 7.21
CA ALA A 238 8.59 3.93 6.26
C ALA A 238 8.79 2.39 6.29
N PHE A 239 8.48 1.76 7.42
CA PHE A 239 8.55 0.30 7.57
C PHE A 239 7.39 -0.46 6.92
N SER A 240 6.36 0.22 6.40
CA SER A 240 5.20 -0.46 5.80
C SER A 240 5.60 -1.35 4.61
N GLY A 241 6.53 -0.88 3.77
CA GLY A 241 7.08 -1.67 2.66
C GLY A 241 7.86 -2.91 3.12
N VAL A 242 8.70 -2.76 4.14
CA VAL A 242 9.45 -3.87 4.74
C VAL A 242 8.48 -4.92 5.29
N LEU A 243 7.47 -4.49 6.05
CA LEU A 243 6.48 -5.40 6.63
C LEU A 243 5.71 -6.15 5.54
N MET A 244 5.25 -5.44 4.51
CA MET A 244 4.51 -6.04 3.40
C MET A 244 5.36 -7.08 2.67
N ALA A 245 6.62 -6.76 2.35
CA ALA A 245 7.53 -7.70 1.69
C ALA A 245 7.76 -8.97 2.52
N ILE A 246 7.98 -8.83 3.84
CA ILE A 246 8.15 -9.96 4.76
C ILE A 246 6.91 -10.86 4.75
N ILE A 247 5.72 -10.28 4.96
CA ILE A 247 4.47 -11.06 5.07
C ILE A 247 4.08 -11.69 3.72
N ALA A 248 4.15 -10.94 2.62
CA ALA A 248 3.72 -11.41 1.32
C ALA A 248 4.63 -12.51 0.75
N SER A 249 5.96 -12.41 0.95
CA SER A 249 6.93 -13.36 0.40
C SER A 249 6.74 -14.82 0.83
N THR A 250 6.06 -15.06 1.95
CA THR A 250 5.80 -16.40 2.47
C THR A 250 4.43 -16.95 2.07
N ASN A 251 3.55 -16.07 1.51
CA ASN A 251 2.17 -16.41 1.19
C ASN A 251 1.91 -16.62 -0.31
N VAL A 252 2.95 -16.42 -1.16
CA VAL A 252 2.83 -16.58 -2.60
C VAL A 252 3.73 -17.70 -3.10
N GLU A 253 3.39 -18.28 -4.26
CA GLU A 253 4.24 -19.23 -4.94
C GLU A 253 5.57 -18.58 -5.33
N ARG A 254 6.65 -19.31 -5.10
CA ARG A 254 8.00 -18.80 -5.31
C ARG A 254 8.35 -18.78 -6.79
N THR A 255 8.74 -17.61 -7.30
CA THR A 255 9.30 -17.41 -8.64
C THR A 255 10.56 -16.56 -8.56
N GLU A 256 11.45 -16.64 -9.55
CA GLU A 256 12.67 -15.82 -9.59
C GLU A 256 12.34 -14.31 -9.58
N ARG A 257 11.39 -13.86 -10.43
CA ARG A 257 10.90 -12.48 -10.43
C ARG A 257 10.26 -12.08 -9.08
N GLY A 258 9.51 -12.98 -8.46
CA GLY A 258 8.91 -12.75 -7.14
C GLY A 258 9.96 -12.57 -6.05
N ASP A 259 10.99 -13.42 -6.04
CA ASP A 259 12.10 -13.32 -5.10
C ASP A 259 12.88 -12.00 -5.28
N GLU A 260 13.09 -11.56 -6.52
CA GLU A 260 13.72 -10.27 -6.82
C GLU A 260 12.84 -9.09 -6.38
N MET A 261 11.53 -9.15 -6.65
CA MET A 261 10.57 -8.15 -6.23
C MET A 261 10.55 -7.98 -4.71
N PHE A 262 10.49 -9.08 -3.93
CA PHE A 262 10.49 -8.99 -2.47
C PHE A 262 11.83 -8.48 -1.91
N ALA A 263 12.95 -8.79 -2.55
CA ALA A 263 14.22 -8.22 -2.19
C ALA A 263 14.23 -6.70 -2.39
N VAL A 264 13.80 -6.22 -3.55
CA VAL A 264 13.68 -4.79 -3.87
C VAL A 264 12.70 -4.08 -2.92
N MET A 265 11.54 -4.68 -2.68
CA MET A 265 10.52 -4.14 -1.77
C MET A 265 10.94 -4.14 -0.29
N THR A 266 12.00 -4.85 0.06
CA THR A 266 12.60 -4.79 1.40
C THR A 266 13.72 -3.77 1.44
N GLU A 267 14.67 -3.85 0.51
CA GLU A 267 15.87 -3.03 0.52
C GLU A 267 15.56 -1.54 0.38
N ARG A 268 14.72 -1.15 -0.58
CA ARG A 268 14.41 0.26 -0.82
C ARG A 268 13.75 0.93 0.39
N PRO A 269 12.66 0.37 1.00
CA PRO A 269 12.07 0.94 2.22
C PRO A 269 12.99 0.86 3.44
N ALA A 270 13.83 -0.17 3.56
CA ALA A 270 14.82 -0.22 4.63
C ALA A 270 15.83 0.94 4.52
N ARG A 271 16.31 1.24 3.32
CA ARG A 271 17.16 2.41 3.06
C ARG A 271 16.42 3.75 3.28
N GLN A 272 15.10 3.78 3.06
CA GLN A 272 14.26 4.93 3.42
C GLN A 272 14.23 5.12 4.94
N ALA A 273 14.05 4.06 5.70
CA ALA A 273 13.98 4.12 7.16
C ALA A 273 15.33 4.41 7.83
N LEU A 274 16.45 4.09 7.18
CA LEU A 274 17.81 4.41 7.63
C LEU A 274 18.20 5.88 7.39
N HIS A 275 17.53 6.58 6.46
CA HIS A 275 17.75 8.00 6.15
C HIS A 275 16.95 8.91 7.09
#